data_0a51dbf6abb6112bf07ca40f50269d8f
#
_entry.id   0a51dbf6abb6112bf07ca40f50269d8f
#
_cell.length_a   1.000
_cell.length_b   1.000
_cell.length_c   1.000
_cell.angle_alpha   90.00
_cell.angle_beta   90.00
_cell.angle_gamma   90.00
#
_symmetry.space_group_name_H-M   'P 1'
#
loop_
_entity.id
_entity.type
_entity.pdbx_description
1 polymer ?
#
loop_
_entity_poly.entity_id
_entity_poly.type
_entity_poly.pdbx_seq_one_letter_code
_entity_poly.pdbx_strand_id
1 'polypeptide(L)'
;MDASLPFGQFPKISISSNKELAVLLGISVNKLTYYAYYLDEESKYKTFNISKRNGGVRVIEAPVKGLKDIQKNIVTLIEPNYKARSCVFAYVKGRGIVEHAAVHTNQRWLLRFDLKDFFHTISAVRVAGLFRHPPFNFSKNVAETIARLCTKAGRLTQGAPTSPIISNILCRGLDYKLKELASQNKCYYTRYSDDVFISNNGSLFPSAIAERGSNGVVKLSDDVLEIIGGAGFQLNLSKTILRNRAERQLATGVIVNRKLNVPKEYIKSVRAALYAWDKYDLKQAEEYWREHIDDRNRWGDSLPRLSWVIRGKINHIGHVKGYNDPVFLTLAKKLQSLDPTYRLDERKILRSLTDEIHVYAEGITDCKHLETALKFFKARGEFTNLNLNFRNTRKPGSSVLKALCEHLSEAPQKHLTICVFDRDERPIISEMGGSPGNYRDHTNNVFSLIIPVPDFRDSDIICIEHLYNDSQLYIPDNQGRRLYSKEEFDSLGCFKGEAHLFCRMNKQSLIYDDNVIDMVERRNVALPKNKFADYIVSGAPPFSNIDFSGFRGVFSQIVEIAGFYGKR
;
A
#
# COMPACT_ATOMS: atom_id res chain seq x y z
N MET A 1 29.57 -7.94 -5.07
CA MET A 1 28.37 -7.81 -5.92
C MET A 1 27.51 -9.05 -5.71
N ASP A 2 26.65 -9.03 -4.74
CA ASP A 2 25.71 -10.13 -4.54
C ASP A 2 24.29 -9.57 -4.59
N ALA A 3 23.68 -9.68 -5.77
CA ALA A 3 22.41 -9.07 -6.13
C ALA A 3 21.32 -10.13 -6.32
N SER A 4 21.36 -11.21 -5.53
CA SER A 4 20.36 -12.27 -5.58
C SER A 4 19.18 -11.99 -4.66
N LEU A 5 18.41 -10.90 -4.94
CA LEU A 5 17.06 -10.76 -4.44
C LEU A 5 16.09 -11.12 -5.56
N PRO A 6 15.08 -11.96 -5.31
CA PRO A 6 14.13 -12.32 -6.34
C PRO A 6 13.40 -11.04 -6.80
N PHE A 7 13.77 -10.56 -7.99
CA PHE A 7 12.85 -9.76 -8.77
C PHE A 7 11.68 -10.70 -9.05
N GLY A 8 10.49 -10.38 -8.57
CA GLY A 8 9.29 -11.09 -9.00
C GLY A 8 9.29 -11.20 -10.52
N GLN A 9 8.57 -12.18 -11.06
CA GLN A 9 8.45 -12.41 -12.51
C GLN A 9 7.82 -11.17 -13.16
N PHE A 10 8.65 -10.16 -13.41
CA PHE A 10 8.27 -9.02 -14.22
C PHE A 10 8.44 -9.41 -15.68
N PRO A 11 7.54 -8.99 -16.59
CA PRO A 11 7.77 -9.18 -18.01
C PRO A 11 9.13 -8.55 -18.35
N LYS A 12 10.04 -9.35 -18.92
CA LYS A 12 11.37 -8.88 -19.33
C LYS A 12 11.17 -7.87 -20.47
N ILE A 13 11.16 -6.59 -20.14
CA ILE A 13 11.19 -5.53 -21.16
C ILE A 13 12.66 -5.30 -21.48
N SER A 14 13.09 -5.77 -22.65
CA SER A 14 14.41 -5.44 -23.20
C SER A 14 14.20 -4.51 -24.38
N ILE A 15 14.79 -3.31 -24.35
CA ILE A 15 14.70 -2.33 -25.43
C ILE A 15 16.07 -2.20 -26.08
N SER A 16 16.14 -2.51 -27.38
CA SER A 16 17.38 -2.62 -28.13
C SER A 16 17.74 -1.34 -28.88
N SER A 17 16.75 -0.49 -29.24
CA SER A 17 16.94 0.69 -30.07
C SER A 17 16.10 1.90 -29.63
N ASN A 18 16.57 3.10 -29.99
CA ASN A 18 15.81 4.34 -29.77
C ASN A 18 14.51 4.40 -30.60
N LYS A 19 14.41 3.64 -31.69
CA LYS A 19 13.15 3.50 -32.46
C LYS A 19 12.10 2.78 -31.63
N GLU A 20 12.50 1.65 -31.05
CA GLU A 20 11.64 0.87 -30.15
C GLU A 20 11.24 1.68 -28.90
N LEU A 21 12.20 2.38 -28.28
CA LEU A 21 11.91 3.28 -27.17
C LEU A 21 10.89 4.35 -27.55
N ALA A 22 11.02 4.98 -28.71
CA ALA A 22 10.09 6.02 -29.17
C ALA A 22 8.68 5.49 -29.35
N VAL A 23 8.53 4.28 -29.91
CA VAL A 23 7.22 3.59 -30.06
C VAL A 23 6.60 3.32 -28.68
N LEU A 24 7.37 2.77 -27.74
CA LEU A 24 6.87 2.48 -26.38
C LEU A 24 6.50 3.74 -25.60
N LEU A 25 7.19 4.85 -25.85
CA LEU A 25 6.86 6.15 -25.27
C LEU A 25 5.74 6.90 -26.01
N GLY A 26 5.22 6.35 -27.12
CA GLY A 26 4.16 6.98 -27.92
C GLY A 26 4.57 8.30 -28.56
N ILE A 27 5.84 8.45 -28.98
CA ILE A 27 6.40 9.65 -29.60
C ILE A 27 7.16 9.31 -30.89
N SER A 28 7.39 10.32 -31.74
CA SER A 28 8.26 10.13 -32.90
C SER A 28 9.73 10.05 -32.50
N VAL A 29 10.54 9.33 -33.29
CA VAL A 29 12.00 9.24 -33.10
C VAL A 29 12.64 10.64 -33.14
N ASN A 30 12.18 11.51 -34.05
CA ASN A 30 12.67 12.90 -34.15
C ASN A 30 12.43 13.67 -32.84
N LYS A 31 11.24 13.53 -32.23
CA LYS A 31 10.93 14.15 -30.94
C LYS A 31 11.80 13.61 -29.82
N LEU A 32 12.01 12.29 -29.77
CA LEU A 32 12.90 11.65 -28.80
C LEU A 32 14.32 12.22 -28.92
N THR A 33 14.86 12.20 -30.15
CA THR A 33 16.22 12.67 -30.46
C THR A 33 16.38 14.15 -30.17
N TYR A 34 15.38 14.97 -30.51
CA TYR A 34 15.38 16.41 -30.22
C TYR A 34 15.56 16.71 -28.74
N TYR A 35 14.71 16.08 -27.86
CA TYR A 35 14.79 16.32 -26.42
C TYR A 35 16.02 15.67 -25.77
N ALA A 36 16.53 14.56 -26.30
CA ALA A 36 17.67 13.89 -25.74
C ALA A 36 19.01 14.54 -26.10
N TYR A 37 19.14 15.08 -27.35
CA TYR A 37 20.45 15.42 -27.90
C TYR A 37 20.57 16.85 -28.48
N TYR A 38 19.49 17.47 -28.95
CA TYR A 38 19.55 18.75 -29.62
C TYR A 38 19.08 19.93 -28.77
N LEU A 39 18.04 19.74 -27.95
CA LEU A 39 17.57 20.80 -27.08
C LEU A 39 18.62 21.06 -26.00
N ASP A 40 19.02 22.31 -25.84
CA ASP A 40 19.97 22.72 -24.81
C ASP A 40 19.37 22.53 -23.39
N GLU A 41 20.24 22.37 -22.41
CA GLU A 41 19.85 22.02 -21.05
C GLU A 41 19.03 23.12 -20.35
N GLU A 42 19.31 24.40 -20.63
CA GLU A 42 18.57 25.51 -20.03
C GLU A 42 17.14 25.58 -20.57
N SER A 43 16.96 25.28 -21.86
CA SER A 43 15.66 25.24 -22.52
C SER A 43 14.83 24.01 -22.10
N LYS A 44 15.46 22.94 -21.58
CA LYS A 44 14.76 21.74 -21.09
C LYS A 44 14.04 21.97 -19.77
N TYR A 45 14.53 22.86 -18.91
CA TYR A 45 14.03 23.02 -17.53
C TYR A 45 13.80 24.48 -17.19
N LYS A 46 12.67 24.75 -16.55
CA LYS A 46 12.38 26.02 -15.89
C LYS A 46 12.86 25.96 -14.45
N THR A 47 13.75 26.84 -14.07
CA THR A 47 14.27 26.93 -12.69
C THR A 47 13.52 28.00 -11.93
N PHE A 48 13.03 27.70 -10.74
CA PHE A 48 12.42 28.65 -9.82
C PHE A 48 12.74 28.31 -8.37
N ASN A 49 12.68 29.32 -7.53
CA ASN A 49 13.05 29.22 -6.13
C ASN A 49 11.82 29.14 -5.25
N ILE A 50 11.85 28.23 -4.26
CA ILE A 50 10.84 28.13 -3.20
C ILE A 50 11.54 28.38 -1.85
N SER A 51 11.04 29.34 -1.08
CA SER A 51 11.55 29.62 0.26
C SER A 51 11.31 28.45 1.22
N LYS A 52 12.33 28.08 2.00
CA LYS A 52 12.21 27.08 3.07
C LYS A 52 11.68 27.73 4.36
N ARG A 53 10.98 26.98 5.20
CA ARG A 53 10.46 27.45 6.50
C ARG A 53 11.55 27.95 7.47
N ASN A 54 12.76 27.42 7.35
CA ASN A 54 13.89 27.72 8.23
C ASN A 54 14.81 28.81 7.65
N GLY A 55 14.32 29.60 6.70
CA GLY A 55 15.20 30.44 5.86
C GLY A 55 15.92 29.59 4.80
N GLY A 56 16.51 30.24 3.82
CA GLY A 56 17.16 29.59 2.68
C GLY A 56 16.18 29.22 1.57
N VAL A 57 16.74 28.78 0.47
CA VAL A 57 16.03 28.59 -0.80
C VAL A 57 16.12 27.13 -1.23
N ARG A 58 15.03 26.63 -1.82
CA ARG A 58 14.98 25.36 -2.53
C ARG A 58 14.85 25.65 -4.01
N VAL A 59 15.84 25.24 -4.79
CA VAL A 59 15.81 25.35 -6.24
C VAL A 59 14.99 24.20 -6.81
N ILE A 60 13.96 24.53 -7.56
CA ILE A 60 13.14 23.57 -8.30
C ILE A 60 13.44 23.70 -9.78
N GLU A 61 13.77 22.59 -10.41
CA GLU A 61 14.04 22.48 -11.83
C GLU A 61 12.95 21.63 -12.47
N ALA A 62 11.91 22.28 -12.96
CA ALA A 62 10.77 21.62 -13.58
C ALA A 62 10.98 21.47 -15.09
N PRO A 63 10.84 20.27 -15.67
CA PRO A 63 10.95 20.08 -17.11
C PRO A 63 9.85 20.85 -17.85
N VAL A 64 10.17 21.37 -19.02
CA VAL A 64 9.17 21.97 -19.93
C VAL A 64 8.13 20.94 -20.33
N LYS A 65 6.93 21.40 -20.76
CA LYS A 65 5.77 20.53 -21.01
C LYS A 65 6.10 19.30 -21.86
N GLY A 66 6.80 19.49 -22.99
CA GLY A 66 7.13 18.38 -23.88
C GLY A 66 8.05 17.33 -23.25
N LEU A 67 9.09 17.76 -22.51
CA LEU A 67 9.97 16.86 -21.76
C LEU A 67 9.23 16.21 -20.56
N LYS A 68 8.40 16.97 -19.86
CA LYS A 68 7.58 16.47 -18.76
C LYS A 68 6.66 15.32 -19.18
N ASP A 69 6.05 15.43 -20.36
CA ASP A 69 5.18 14.38 -20.91
C ASP A 69 5.98 13.13 -21.27
N ILE A 70 7.17 13.29 -21.89
CA ILE A 70 8.09 12.18 -22.15
C ILE A 70 8.51 11.50 -20.84
N GLN A 71 8.87 12.27 -19.82
CA GLN A 71 9.25 11.72 -18.52
C GLN A 71 8.09 10.98 -17.82
N LYS A 72 6.84 11.44 -17.96
CA LYS A 72 5.67 10.69 -17.46
C LYS A 72 5.52 9.35 -18.18
N ASN A 73 5.71 9.31 -19.49
CA ASN A 73 5.64 8.07 -20.26
C ASN A 73 6.78 7.11 -19.86
N ILE A 74 7.98 7.64 -19.55
CA ILE A 74 9.07 6.84 -18.97
C ILE A 74 8.66 6.27 -17.61
N VAL A 75 8.00 7.03 -16.73
CA VAL A 75 7.48 6.51 -15.45
C VAL A 75 6.52 5.36 -15.69
N THR A 76 5.55 5.51 -16.61
CA THR A 76 4.59 4.45 -16.97
C THR A 76 5.28 3.19 -17.50
N LEU A 77 6.39 3.34 -18.24
CA LEU A 77 7.20 2.23 -18.73
C LEU A 77 7.96 1.50 -17.61
N ILE A 78 8.44 2.25 -16.60
CA ILE A 78 9.27 1.71 -15.51
C ILE A 78 8.42 1.09 -14.39
N GLU A 79 7.30 1.74 -14.05
CA GLU A 79 6.49 1.42 -12.86
C GLU A 79 6.09 -0.06 -12.76
N PRO A 80 5.66 -0.76 -13.83
CA PRO A 80 5.32 -2.18 -13.77
C PRO A 80 6.49 -3.09 -13.39
N ASN A 81 7.72 -2.62 -13.64
CA ASN A 81 8.97 -3.38 -13.37
C ASN A 81 9.60 -3.03 -12.00
N TYR A 82 8.89 -2.27 -11.17
CA TYR A 82 9.38 -1.84 -9.87
C TYR A 82 8.39 -2.11 -8.75
N LYS A 83 8.81 -2.91 -7.77
CA LYS A 83 8.09 -3.07 -6.51
C LYS A 83 8.88 -2.42 -5.38
N ALA A 84 8.30 -1.39 -4.77
CA ALA A 84 8.91 -0.71 -3.64
C ALA A 84 9.08 -1.65 -2.44
N ARG A 85 10.22 -1.57 -1.73
CA ARG A 85 10.42 -2.30 -0.46
C ARG A 85 9.41 -1.85 0.59
N SER A 86 9.11 -2.73 1.55
CA SER A 86 8.17 -2.43 2.65
C SER A 86 8.59 -1.22 3.50
N CYS A 87 9.88 -0.93 3.57
CA CYS A 87 10.46 0.18 4.33
C CYS A 87 10.45 1.53 3.59
N VAL A 88 10.06 1.58 2.31
CA VAL A 88 10.03 2.81 1.50
C VAL A 88 8.62 3.37 1.47
N PHE A 89 8.44 4.64 1.86
CA PHE A 89 7.13 5.28 1.96
C PHE A 89 6.92 6.44 0.99
N ALA A 90 7.95 7.23 0.68
CA ALA A 90 7.82 8.32 -0.27
C ALA A 90 7.65 7.81 -1.71
N TYR A 91 6.78 8.50 -2.47
CA TYR A 91 6.54 8.24 -3.89
C TYR A 91 6.04 6.83 -4.21
N VAL A 92 5.40 6.17 -3.26
CA VAL A 92 4.82 4.83 -3.40
C VAL A 92 3.31 4.96 -3.29
N LYS A 93 2.60 4.46 -4.32
CA LYS A 93 1.14 4.45 -4.31
C LYS A 93 0.67 3.72 -3.05
N GLY A 94 -0.23 4.37 -2.35
CA GLY A 94 -0.78 3.74 -1.15
C GLY A 94 -0.01 3.99 0.12
N ARG A 95 1.12 4.70 0.11
CA ARG A 95 1.91 5.02 1.31
C ARG A 95 2.10 6.52 1.43
N GLY A 96 1.75 7.07 2.58
CA GLY A 96 1.87 8.50 2.87
C GLY A 96 2.60 8.76 4.18
N ILE A 97 2.50 10.00 4.65
CA ILE A 97 3.15 10.44 5.90
C ILE A 97 2.55 9.78 7.14
N VAL A 98 1.28 9.40 7.09
CA VAL A 98 0.56 8.76 8.22
C VAL A 98 0.98 7.31 8.35
N GLU A 99 0.98 6.55 7.26
CA GLU A 99 1.44 5.15 7.23
C GLU A 99 2.92 5.06 7.59
N HIS A 100 3.73 6.03 7.13
CA HIS A 100 5.13 6.13 7.52
C HIS A 100 5.29 6.37 9.02
N ALA A 101 4.61 7.38 9.56
CA ALA A 101 4.69 7.74 10.97
C ALA A 101 4.16 6.62 11.89
N ALA A 102 3.16 5.84 11.42
CA ALA A 102 2.58 4.72 12.17
C ALA A 102 3.63 3.66 12.54
N VAL A 103 4.63 3.40 11.68
CA VAL A 103 5.73 2.46 11.96
C VAL A 103 6.52 2.86 13.21
N HIS A 104 6.66 4.16 13.45
CA HIS A 104 7.47 4.72 14.53
C HIS A 104 6.65 5.17 15.75
N THR A 105 5.34 4.87 15.75
CA THR A 105 4.46 5.28 16.86
C THR A 105 4.76 4.48 18.11
N ASN A 106 4.76 5.19 19.26
CA ASN A 106 4.97 4.61 20.59
C ASN A 106 6.34 3.95 20.79
N GLN A 107 7.35 4.32 20.02
CA GLN A 107 8.72 3.86 20.20
C GLN A 107 9.44 4.70 21.27
N ARG A 108 10.35 4.05 22.02
CA ARG A 108 11.12 4.74 23.07
C ARG A 108 12.14 5.73 22.49
N TRP A 109 12.75 5.35 21.37
CA TRP A 109 13.76 6.13 20.67
C TRP A 109 13.38 6.31 19.20
N LEU A 110 13.68 7.48 18.65
CA LEU A 110 13.55 7.80 17.23
C LEU A 110 14.79 8.54 16.76
N LEU A 111 15.56 7.91 15.92
CA LEU A 111 16.65 8.50 15.14
C LEU A 111 16.09 8.97 13.80
N ARG A 112 16.47 10.17 13.39
CA ARG A 112 16.25 10.71 12.05
C ARG A 112 17.55 11.30 11.53
N PHE A 113 17.86 11.03 10.27
CA PHE A 113 18.92 11.71 9.52
C PHE A 113 18.51 11.90 8.06
N ASP A 114 19.18 12.82 7.37
CA ASP A 114 18.84 13.30 6.03
C ASP A 114 20.04 13.06 5.08
N LEU A 115 19.75 12.54 3.89
CA LEU A 115 20.74 12.36 2.83
C LEU A 115 20.92 13.70 2.09
N LYS A 116 22.16 14.23 2.11
CA LYS A 116 22.47 15.54 1.54
C LYS A 116 22.29 15.52 0.02
N ASP A 117 21.64 16.56 -0.51
CA ASP A 117 21.45 16.80 -1.94
C ASP A 117 20.96 15.56 -2.73
N PHE A 118 20.02 14.82 -2.11
CA PHE A 118 19.59 13.48 -2.47
C PHE A 118 19.43 13.25 -3.98
N PHE A 119 18.63 14.06 -4.67
CA PHE A 119 18.44 13.90 -6.12
C PHE A 119 19.70 14.28 -6.91
N HIS A 120 20.34 15.37 -6.56
CA HIS A 120 21.53 15.86 -7.28
C HIS A 120 22.77 14.97 -7.08
N THR A 121 22.80 14.13 -6.06
CA THR A 121 23.85 13.10 -5.87
C THR A 121 23.74 11.96 -6.88
N ILE A 122 22.56 11.76 -7.47
CA ILE A 122 22.33 10.70 -8.45
C ILE A 122 22.72 11.18 -9.84
N SER A 123 23.84 10.69 -10.36
CA SER A 123 24.39 11.07 -11.66
C SER A 123 23.69 10.35 -12.84
N ALA A 124 23.78 10.93 -14.03
CA ALA A 124 23.31 10.34 -15.28
C ALA A 124 23.96 8.96 -15.54
N VAL A 125 25.21 8.78 -15.13
CA VAL A 125 25.92 7.47 -15.25
C VAL A 125 25.22 6.40 -14.40
N ARG A 126 24.83 6.73 -13.18
CA ARG A 126 24.06 5.81 -12.32
C ARG A 126 22.68 5.51 -12.91
N VAL A 127 22.01 6.51 -13.49
CA VAL A 127 20.73 6.32 -14.17
C VAL A 127 20.88 5.42 -15.40
N ALA A 128 21.88 5.65 -16.25
CA ALA A 128 22.15 4.78 -17.38
C ALA A 128 22.52 3.37 -16.92
N GLY A 129 23.32 3.22 -15.86
CA GLY A 129 23.66 1.94 -15.25
C GLY A 129 22.42 1.16 -14.80
N LEU A 130 21.44 1.85 -14.17
CA LEU A 130 20.19 1.23 -13.78
C LEU A 130 19.47 0.57 -14.96
N PHE A 131 19.36 1.23 -16.09
CA PHE A 131 18.64 0.71 -17.26
C PHE A 131 19.42 -0.35 -18.05
N ARG A 132 20.74 -0.43 -17.88
CA ARG A 132 21.59 -1.47 -18.50
C ARG A 132 21.56 -2.81 -17.78
N HIS A 133 21.12 -2.85 -16.54
CA HIS A 133 21.09 -4.04 -15.69
C HIS A 133 19.66 -4.52 -15.42
N PRO A 134 19.49 -5.77 -14.94
CA PRO A 134 18.17 -6.28 -14.55
C PRO A 134 17.44 -5.34 -13.57
N PRO A 135 16.10 -5.21 -13.72
CA PRO A 135 15.21 -5.98 -14.60
C PRO A 135 15.11 -5.44 -16.04
N PHE A 136 15.75 -4.30 -16.36
CA PHE A 136 15.53 -3.60 -17.64
C PHE A 136 16.37 -4.19 -18.79
N ASN A 137 17.67 -4.39 -18.62
CA ASN A 137 18.60 -4.90 -19.63
C ASN A 137 18.51 -4.18 -20.98
N PHE A 138 18.33 -2.84 -20.96
CA PHE A 138 18.28 -2.03 -22.18
C PHE A 138 19.66 -1.89 -22.84
N SER A 139 19.71 -1.70 -24.15
CA SER A 139 20.96 -1.43 -24.84
C SER A 139 21.63 -0.15 -24.32
N LYS A 140 22.94 -0.03 -24.50
CA LYS A 140 23.73 1.12 -24.05
C LYS A 140 23.12 2.45 -24.54
N ASN A 141 22.80 2.52 -25.84
CA ASN A 141 22.24 3.74 -26.45
C ASN A 141 20.89 4.12 -25.84
N VAL A 142 20.01 3.16 -25.60
CA VAL A 142 18.68 3.39 -24.99
C VAL A 142 18.83 3.88 -23.57
N ALA A 143 19.68 3.23 -22.77
CA ALA A 143 19.93 3.59 -21.39
C ALA A 143 20.51 5.01 -21.24
N GLU A 144 21.45 5.38 -22.12
CA GLU A 144 22.02 6.72 -22.16
C GLU A 144 20.98 7.77 -22.62
N THR A 145 20.13 7.44 -23.60
CA THR A 145 19.04 8.31 -24.03
C THR A 145 18.07 8.60 -22.90
N ILE A 146 17.64 7.55 -22.16
CA ILE A 146 16.76 7.72 -21.00
C ILE A 146 17.45 8.57 -19.91
N ALA A 147 18.74 8.31 -19.63
CA ALA A 147 19.49 9.09 -18.65
C ALA A 147 19.53 10.60 -19.03
N ARG A 148 19.77 10.92 -20.30
CA ARG A 148 19.73 12.32 -20.79
C ARG A 148 18.36 12.98 -20.67
N LEU A 149 17.28 12.21 -20.90
CA LEU A 149 15.90 12.71 -20.74
C LEU A 149 15.51 12.92 -19.28
N CYS A 150 16.13 12.19 -18.34
CA CYS A 150 15.78 12.21 -16.91
C CYS A 150 16.68 13.11 -16.06
N THR A 151 17.77 13.65 -16.63
CA THR A 151 18.76 14.46 -15.90
C THR A 151 18.92 15.84 -16.48
N LYS A 152 19.39 16.80 -15.68
CA LYS A 152 19.90 18.11 -16.07
C LYS A 152 21.35 18.23 -15.60
N ALA A 153 22.25 18.74 -16.43
CA ALA A 153 23.68 18.83 -16.13
C ALA A 153 24.26 17.51 -15.55
N GLY A 154 23.79 16.37 -16.07
CA GLY A 154 24.23 15.05 -15.66
C GLY A 154 23.73 14.57 -14.28
N ARG A 155 22.69 15.18 -13.67
CA ARG A 155 22.15 14.83 -12.35
C ARG A 155 20.63 14.81 -12.34
N LEU A 156 20.01 13.99 -11.48
CA LEU A 156 18.57 14.04 -11.26
C LEU A 156 18.17 15.41 -10.67
N THR A 157 17.02 15.92 -11.11
CA THR A 157 16.51 17.21 -10.68
C THR A 157 15.40 17.10 -9.66
N GLN A 158 15.27 18.10 -8.80
CA GLN A 158 14.11 18.25 -7.93
C GLN A 158 12.99 18.96 -8.71
N GLY A 159 12.00 18.18 -9.18
CA GLY A 159 10.85 18.67 -9.95
C GLY A 159 10.53 17.84 -11.19
N ALA A 160 11.39 16.91 -11.59
CA ALA A 160 11.15 15.99 -12.70
C ALA A 160 10.26 14.80 -12.28
N PRO A 161 9.27 14.37 -13.09
CA PRO A 161 8.41 13.22 -12.80
C PRO A 161 9.16 11.91 -12.60
N THR A 162 10.29 11.72 -13.25
CA THR A 162 11.12 10.50 -13.20
C THR A 162 11.99 10.40 -11.96
N SER A 163 12.40 11.53 -11.36
CA SER A 163 13.34 11.53 -10.23
C SER A 163 12.87 10.69 -9.03
N PRO A 164 11.59 10.71 -8.63
CA PRO A 164 11.09 9.90 -7.51
C PRO A 164 11.27 8.40 -7.71
N ILE A 165 10.82 7.85 -8.83
CA ILE A 165 10.87 6.41 -9.08
C ILE A 165 12.32 5.94 -9.29
N ILE A 166 13.12 6.68 -10.07
CA ILE A 166 14.53 6.35 -10.32
C ILE A 166 15.32 6.34 -9.01
N SER A 167 15.16 7.36 -8.15
CA SER A 167 15.83 7.40 -6.86
C SER A 167 15.44 6.23 -5.96
N ASN A 168 14.16 5.86 -5.92
CA ASN A 168 13.71 4.71 -5.14
C ASN A 168 14.31 3.39 -5.63
N ILE A 169 14.43 3.18 -6.94
CA ILE A 169 15.05 1.97 -7.50
C ILE A 169 16.54 1.92 -7.15
N LEU A 170 17.27 3.02 -7.32
CA LEU A 170 18.71 3.10 -7.02
C LEU A 170 19.02 2.95 -5.53
N CYS A 171 18.10 3.34 -4.64
CA CYS A 171 18.25 3.18 -3.20
C CYS A 171 17.94 1.77 -2.69
N ARG A 172 17.55 0.80 -3.54
CA ARG A 172 17.21 -0.57 -3.06
C ARG A 172 18.32 -1.25 -2.27
N GLY A 173 19.58 -1.08 -2.69
CA GLY A 173 20.74 -1.63 -1.99
C GLY A 173 20.99 -0.93 -0.64
N LEU A 174 20.87 0.38 -0.60
CA LEU A 174 20.92 1.17 0.63
C LEU A 174 19.84 0.71 1.63
N ASP A 175 18.58 0.65 1.15
CA ASP A 175 17.43 0.24 1.96
C ASP A 175 17.58 -1.21 2.48
N TYR A 176 18.21 -2.10 1.70
CA TYR A 176 18.46 -3.47 2.12
C TYR A 176 19.43 -3.51 3.30
N LYS A 177 20.61 -2.92 3.12
CA LYS A 177 21.69 -2.93 4.12
C LYS A 177 21.28 -2.23 5.42
N LEU A 178 20.68 -1.04 5.33
CA LEU A 178 20.22 -0.31 6.52
C LEU A 178 19.08 -1.02 7.24
N LYS A 179 18.15 -1.66 6.51
CA LYS A 179 17.08 -2.45 7.11
C LYS A 179 17.62 -3.70 7.79
N GLU A 180 18.60 -4.36 7.19
CA GLU A 180 19.28 -5.53 7.77
C GLU A 180 19.99 -5.16 9.07
N LEU A 181 20.83 -4.12 9.06
CA LEU A 181 21.51 -3.61 10.26
C LEU A 181 20.51 -3.21 11.36
N ALA A 182 19.44 -2.50 11.00
CA ALA A 182 18.38 -2.14 11.94
C ALA A 182 17.70 -3.38 12.54
N SER A 183 17.39 -4.40 11.73
CA SER A 183 16.74 -5.63 12.19
C SER A 183 17.60 -6.43 13.13
N GLN A 184 18.91 -6.56 12.86
CA GLN A 184 19.89 -7.20 13.75
C GLN A 184 19.94 -6.54 15.12
N ASN A 185 19.69 -5.22 15.17
CA ASN A 185 19.67 -4.42 16.40
C ASN A 185 18.25 -4.19 16.97
N LYS A 186 17.26 -4.99 16.56
CA LYS A 186 15.84 -4.90 17.01
C LYS A 186 15.24 -3.51 16.81
N CYS A 187 15.58 -2.86 15.69
CA CYS A 187 15.09 -1.54 15.29
C CYS A 187 14.19 -1.62 14.06
N TYR A 188 13.26 -0.69 13.95
CA TYR A 188 12.45 -0.46 12.74
C TYR A 188 13.14 0.58 11.87
N TYR A 189 13.35 0.24 10.59
CA TYR A 189 13.93 1.13 9.58
C TYR A 189 12.89 1.54 8.57
N THR A 190 12.83 2.84 8.23
CA THR A 190 12.05 3.35 7.10
C THR A 190 12.78 4.49 6.40
N ARG A 191 12.43 4.71 5.11
CA ARG A 191 12.90 5.87 4.35
C ARG A 191 11.72 6.61 3.70
N TYR A 192 11.72 7.92 3.85
CA TYR A 192 10.78 8.83 3.20
C TYR A 192 11.56 9.85 2.34
N SER A 193 11.80 9.53 1.06
CA SER A 193 12.69 10.29 0.15
C SER A 193 14.15 10.29 0.63
N ASP A 194 14.64 11.45 1.02
CA ASP A 194 15.94 11.75 1.61
C ASP A 194 16.00 11.54 3.14
N ASP A 195 14.86 11.55 3.81
CA ASP A 195 14.75 11.33 5.25
C ASP A 195 14.78 9.84 5.61
N VAL A 196 15.71 9.43 6.46
CA VAL A 196 15.83 8.10 7.03
C VAL A 196 15.40 8.12 8.50
N PHE A 197 14.63 7.12 8.90
CA PHE A 197 14.14 6.96 10.27
C PHE A 197 14.46 5.57 10.80
N ILE A 198 14.99 5.52 12.03
CA ILE A 198 15.21 4.26 12.75
C ILE A 198 14.64 4.42 14.15
N SER A 199 13.80 3.49 14.58
CA SER A 199 13.20 3.53 15.92
C SER A 199 13.38 2.23 16.68
N ASN A 200 13.42 2.35 18.01
CA ASN A 200 13.67 1.25 18.90
C ASN A 200 12.92 1.45 20.22
N ASN A 201 12.52 0.34 20.86
CA ASN A 201 11.79 0.36 22.13
C ASN A 201 12.65 -0.10 23.33
N GLY A 202 13.94 -0.39 23.10
CA GLY A 202 14.90 -0.78 24.13
C GLY A 202 15.16 0.32 25.18
N SER A 203 15.80 -0.06 26.30
CA SER A 203 16.20 0.89 27.34
C SER A 203 17.20 1.93 26.84
N LEU A 204 18.14 1.49 26.00
CA LEU A 204 19.13 2.31 25.30
C LEU A 204 18.93 2.19 23.79
N PHE A 205 19.34 3.20 23.05
CA PHE A 205 19.45 3.12 21.60
C PHE A 205 20.73 2.35 21.23
N PRO A 206 20.71 1.44 20.24
CA PRO A 206 21.88 0.64 19.91
C PRO A 206 23.05 1.48 19.38
N SER A 207 24.23 1.37 20.03
CA SER A 207 25.47 2.05 19.61
C SER A 207 25.96 1.59 18.23
N ALA A 208 25.64 0.34 17.83
CA ALA A 208 25.87 -0.17 16.47
C ALA A 208 25.13 0.64 15.36
N ILE A 209 24.20 1.53 15.75
CA ILE A 209 23.50 2.43 14.81
C ILE A 209 23.87 3.89 15.08
N ALA A 210 23.72 4.36 16.30
CA ALA A 210 24.06 5.73 16.66
C ALA A 210 24.23 5.90 18.17
N GLU A 211 25.04 6.88 18.55
CA GLU A 211 25.20 7.32 19.93
C GLU A 211 24.89 8.82 20.08
N ARG A 212 24.34 9.18 21.22
CA ARG A 212 24.12 10.58 21.60
C ARG A 212 25.11 10.98 22.70
N GLY A 213 26.03 11.85 22.36
CA GLY A 213 26.99 12.39 23.30
C GLY A 213 26.33 13.26 24.40
N SER A 214 27.06 13.52 25.47
CA SER A 214 26.62 14.37 26.60
C SER A 214 26.27 15.80 26.18
N ASN A 215 26.89 16.30 25.12
CA ASN A 215 26.59 17.59 24.47
C ASN A 215 25.35 17.57 23.57
N GLY A 216 24.63 16.44 23.47
CA GLY A 216 23.46 16.27 22.64
C GLY A 216 23.74 16.02 21.15
N VAL A 217 25.01 16.03 20.74
CA VAL A 217 25.39 15.69 19.34
C VAL A 217 25.20 14.19 19.11
N VAL A 218 24.60 13.86 17.97
CA VAL A 218 24.37 12.46 17.56
C VAL A 218 25.44 12.06 16.56
N LYS A 219 26.18 10.98 16.88
CA LYS A 219 27.15 10.36 15.99
C LYS A 219 26.55 9.04 15.47
N LEU A 220 26.48 8.85 14.16
CA LEU A 220 26.14 7.56 13.55
C LEU A 220 27.35 6.62 13.63
N SER A 221 27.10 5.33 13.71
CA SER A 221 28.17 4.32 13.69
C SER A 221 28.91 4.30 12.35
N ASP A 222 30.12 3.77 12.38
CA ASP A 222 30.94 3.65 11.17
C ASP A 222 30.28 2.72 10.15
N ASP A 223 29.58 1.66 10.58
CA ASP A 223 28.78 0.77 9.72
C ASP A 223 27.69 1.53 8.94
N VAL A 224 26.93 2.40 9.62
CA VAL A 224 25.91 3.23 8.98
C VAL A 224 26.55 4.20 7.98
N LEU A 225 27.67 4.81 8.34
CA LEU A 225 28.39 5.74 7.47
C LEU A 225 28.95 5.04 6.23
N GLU A 226 29.51 3.82 6.39
CA GLU A 226 30.02 3.01 5.30
C GLU A 226 28.91 2.57 4.34
N ILE A 227 27.75 2.14 4.87
CA ILE A 227 26.60 1.78 4.05
C ILE A 227 26.11 2.97 3.22
N ILE A 228 26.04 4.17 3.81
CA ILE A 228 25.58 5.39 3.12
C ILE A 228 26.61 5.83 2.07
N GLY A 229 27.89 5.86 2.44
CA GLY A 229 29.00 6.22 1.56
C GLY A 229 29.14 5.23 0.39
N GLY A 230 29.06 3.93 0.66
CA GLY A 230 29.09 2.88 -0.34
C GLY A 230 27.90 2.93 -1.32
N ALA A 231 26.77 3.51 -0.91
CA ALA A 231 25.64 3.81 -1.79
C ALA A 231 25.81 5.15 -2.56
N GLY A 232 26.92 5.86 -2.36
CA GLY A 232 27.25 7.12 -3.04
C GLY A 232 26.48 8.33 -2.52
N PHE A 233 26.02 8.29 -1.26
CA PHE A 233 25.35 9.41 -0.60
C PHE A 233 26.22 10.01 0.51
N GLN A 234 25.88 11.23 0.90
CA GLN A 234 26.47 11.93 2.03
C GLN A 234 25.39 12.31 3.04
N LEU A 235 25.76 12.43 4.31
CA LEU A 235 24.87 12.87 5.37
C LEU A 235 24.80 14.39 5.49
N ASN A 236 23.63 14.86 5.89
CA ASN A 236 23.47 16.19 6.44
C ASN A 236 23.56 16.11 7.97
N LEU A 237 24.78 16.24 8.51
CA LEU A 237 25.05 16.10 9.93
C LEU A 237 24.22 17.04 10.81
N SER A 238 23.93 18.26 10.34
CA SER A 238 23.13 19.24 11.10
C SER A 238 21.67 18.84 11.30
N LYS A 239 21.19 17.84 10.53
CA LYS A 239 19.82 17.32 10.61
C LYS A 239 19.73 15.95 11.27
N THR A 240 20.84 15.42 11.79
CA THR A 240 20.84 14.14 12.51
C THR A 240 20.35 14.34 13.94
N ILE A 241 19.26 13.68 14.30
CA ILE A 241 18.58 13.88 15.59
C ILE A 241 18.18 12.52 16.16
N LEU A 242 18.54 12.27 17.42
CA LEU A 242 18.08 11.12 18.21
C LEU A 242 17.23 11.64 19.38
N ARG A 243 15.96 11.25 19.44
CA ARG A 243 15.02 11.67 20.48
C ARG A 243 14.49 10.47 21.25
N ASN A 244 14.41 10.63 22.56
CA ASN A 244 13.68 9.67 23.39
C ASN A 244 12.20 10.07 23.53
N ARG A 245 11.39 9.19 24.15
CA ARG A 245 9.94 9.40 24.29
C ARG A 245 9.57 10.62 25.14
N ALA A 246 10.44 11.08 26.05
CA ALA A 246 10.19 12.29 26.84
C ALA A 246 10.33 13.56 26.00
N GLU A 247 11.08 13.48 24.91
CA GLU A 247 11.25 14.55 23.93
C GLU A 247 10.22 14.43 22.82
N ARG A 248 10.00 15.51 22.08
CA ARG A 248 9.08 15.52 20.92
C ARG A 248 9.65 14.71 19.76
N GLN A 249 9.03 13.58 19.42
CA GLN A 249 9.37 12.73 18.29
C GLN A 249 8.50 13.07 17.08
N LEU A 250 9.13 13.39 15.95
CA LEU A 250 8.49 13.76 14.69
C LEU A 250 8.96 12.86 13.57
N ALA A 251 8.03 12.16 12.93
CA ALA A 251 8.26 11.44 11.68
C ALA A 251 7.45 12.12 10.56
N THR A 252 8.15 12.66 9.54
CA THR A 252 7.52 13.38 8.41
C THR A 252 6.51 14.47 8.81
N GLY A 253 6.78 15.18 9.93
CA GLY A 253 5.90 16.24 10.44
C GLY A 253 4.77 15.77 11.37
N VAL A 254 4.61 14.45 11.55
CA VAL A 254 3.63 13.82 12.44
C VAL A 254 4.28 13.50 13.78
N ILE A 255 3.62 13.82 14.90
CA ILE A 255 4.06 13.43 16.25
C ILE A 255 3.75 11.94 16.45
N VAL A 256 4.76 11.18 16.95
CA VAL A 256 4.67 9.72 17.11
C VAL A 256 4.91 9.22 18.55
N ASN A 257 5.05 10.10 19.54
CA ASN A 257 5.42 9.74 20.91
C ASN A 257 4.57 8.63 21.54
N ARG A 258 3.23 8.71 21.45
CA ARG A 258 2.27 7.72 21.98
C ARG A 258 1.25 7.28 20.95
N LYS A 259 0.72 8.22 20.20
CA LYS A 259 -0.22 8.04 19.09
C LYS A 259 0.06 9.10 18.03
N LEU A 260 -0.38 8.86 16.83
CA LEU A 260 -0.28 9.83 15.75
C LEU A 260 -0.97 11.14 16.14
N ASN A 261 -0.27 12.25 15.98
CA ASN A 261 -0.80 13.56 16.30
C ASN A 261 -0.14 14.65 15.44
N VAL A 262 -0.80 15.80 15.37
CA VAL A 262 -0.21 17.00 14.75
C VAL A 262 0.40 17.90 15.82
N PRO A 263 1.39 18.75 15.50
CA PRO A 263 1.95 19.74 16.43
C PRO A 263 0.90 20.62 17.06
N LYS A 264 1.07 20.95 18.34
CA LYS A 264 0.12 21.82 19.08
C LYS A 264 -0.06 23.18 18.40
N GLU A 265 1.02 23.72 17.85
CA GLU A 265 1.03 25.00 17.13
C GLU A 265 0.15 24.96 15.89
N TYR A 266 0.09 23.78 15.21
CA TYR A 266 -0.76 23.57 14.06
C TYR A 266 -2.26 23.68 14.42
N ILE A 267 -2.68 23.04 15.52
CA ILE A 267 -4.05 23.13 16.02
C ILE A 267 -4.38 24.56 16.46
N LYS A 268 -3.42 25.22 17.18
CA LYS A 268 -3.61 26.62 17.62
C LYS A 268 -3.81 27.56 16.43
N SER A 269 -3.04 27.41 15.36
CA SER A 269 -3.21 28.24 14.15
C SER A 269 -4.57 28.09 13.49
N VAL A 270 -5.13 26.86 13.48
CA VAL A 270 -6.48 26.61 12.95
C VAL A 270 -7.55 27.23 13.84
N ARG A 271 -7.41 27.09 15.17
CA ARG A 271 -8.35 27.71 16.12
C ARG A 271 -8.37 29.23 16.02
N ALA A 272 -7.18 29.84 15.92
CA ALA A 272 -7.07 31.29 15.76
C ALA A 272 -7.72 31.79 14.46
N ALA A 273 -7.49 31.08 13.36
CA ALA A 273 -8.09 31.42 12.07
C ALA A 273 -9.63 31.28 12.08
N LEU A 274 -10.16 30.21 12.69
CA LEU A 274 -11.62 30.02 12.83
C LEU A 274 -12.23 31.07 13.75
N TYR A 275 -11.56 31.44 14.84
CA TYR A 275 -12.00 32.48 15.75
C TYR A 275 -12.05 33.86 15.06
N ALA A 276 -11.03 34.20 14.27
CA ALA A 276 -11.01 35.44 13.52
C ALA A 276 -12.13 35.47 12.48
N TRP A 277 -12.40 34.39 11.78
CA TRP A 277 -13.51 34.28 10.82
C TRP A 277 -14.88 34.41 11.50
N ASP A 278 -15.07 33.80 12.66
CA ASP A 278 -16.31 33.88 13.42
C ASP A 278 -16.60 35.29 13.96
N LYS A 279 -15.53 35.99 14.38
CA LYS A 279 -15.64 37.31 15.03
C LYS A 279 -15.72 38.48 14.04
N TYR A 280 -15.03 38.42 12.92
CA TYR A 280 -14.79 39.57 12.04
C TYR A 280 -15.31 39.37 10.61
N ASP A 281 -15.92 38.29 10.23
CA ASP A 281 -16.20 37.80 8.87
C ASP A 281 -14.96 37.24 8.11
N LEU A 282 -15.24 36.59 6.99
CA LEU A 282 -14.18 35.95 6.19
C LEU A 282 -13.21 36.95 5.59
N LYS A 283 -13.68 38.09 5.09
CA LYS A 283 -12.87 39.08 4.40
C LYS A 283 -11.87 39.73 5.34
N GLN A 284 -12.33 40.19 6.49
CA GLN A 284 -11.48 40.81 7.52
C GLN A 284 -10.50 39.76 8.13
N ALA A 285 -10.97 38.53 8.35
CA ALA A 285 -10.09 37.44 8.80
C ALA A 285 -9.02 37.11 7.78
N GLU A 286 -9.33 37.18 6.47
CA GLU A 286 -8.37 36.98 5.38
C GLU A 286 -7.33 38.11 5.32
N GLU A 287 -7.74 39.37 5.49
CA GLU A 287 -6.85 40.53 5.56
C GLU A 287 -5.88 40.40 6.75
N TYR A 288 -6.44 40.14 7.96
CA TYR A 288 -5.63 39.90 9.16
C TYR A 288 -4.65 38.74 8.99
N TRP A 289 -5.09 37.62 8.41
CA TRP A 289 -4.24 36.47 8.17
C TRP A 289 -3.09 36.79 7.18
N ARG A 290 -3.37 37.57 6.14
CA ARG A 290 -2.38 38.02 5.18
C ARG A 290 -1.32 38.95 5.80
N GLU A 291 -1.71 39.77 6.77
CA GLU A 291 -0.80 40.71 7.44
C GLU A 291 0.10 40.03 8.48
N HIS A 292 -0.42 39.04 9.20
CA HIS A 292 0.24 38.52 10.41
C HIS A 292 0.81 37.12 10.24
N ILE A 293 0.45 36.38 9.21
CA ILE A 293 1.00 35.03 8.98
C ILE A 293 2.07 35.09 7.91
N ASP A 294 3.28 34.83 8.31
CA ASP A 294 4.54 34.97 7.59
C ASP A 294 4.75 33.89 6.48
N ASP A 295 3.70 33.55 5.73
CA ASP A 295 3.77 32.68 4.55
C ASP A 295 3.90 33.47 3.21
N ARG A 296 4.10 34.79 3.27
CA ARG A 296 4.18 35.71 2.11
C ARG A 296 5.28 35.30 1.12
N ASN A 297 6.40 34.85 1.63
CA ASN A 297 7.53 34.42 0.81
C ASN A 297 7.29 33.09 0.05
N ARG A 298 6.21 32.38 0.36
CA ARG A 298 5.92 31.06 -0.19
C ARG A 298 4.97 31.09 -1.39
N TRP A 299 4.10 32.08 -1.46
CA TRP A 299 2.99 32.13 -2.41
C TRP A 299 3.11 33.28 -3.44
N GLY A 300 4.06 34.20 -3.30
CA GLY A 300 4.12 35.42 -4.13
C GLY A 300 2.83 36.24 -3.99
N ASP A 301 2.39 36.85 -5.09
CA ASP A 301 1.19 37.70 -5.12
C ASP A 301 -0.15 36.94 -5.07
N SER A 302 -0.13 35.60 -5.19
CA SER A 302 -1.33 34.76 -5.22
C SER A 302 -1.50 33.95 -3.94
N LEU A 303 -1.83 34.60 -2.84
CA LEU A 303 -2.17 33.92 -1.59
C LEU A 303 -3.49 33.12 -1.75
N PRO A 304 -3.53 31.85 -1.30
CA PRO A 304 -4.76 31.07 -1.34
C PRO A 304 -5.81 31.67 -0.41
N ARG A 305 -7.09 31.47 -0.72
CA ARG A 305 -8.19 31.90 0.15
C ARG A 305 -8.08 31.25 1.53
N LEU A 306 -8.29 32.01 2.59
CA LEU A 306 -8.20 31.53 3.97
C LEU A 306 -9.13 30.34 4.21
N SER A 307 -10.34 30.34 3.66
CA SER A 307 -11.28 29.22 3.76
C SER A 307 -10.69 27.91 3.25
N TRP A 308 -9.97 27.92 2.12
CA TRP A 308 -9.33 26.72 1.57
C TRP A 308 -8.15 26.24 2.42
N VAL A 309 -7.38 27.19 2.97
CA VAL A 309 -6.25 26.86 3.87
C VAL A 309 -6.79 26.20 5.14
N ILE A 310 -7.85 26.75 5.75
CA ILE A 310 -8.46 26.16 6.96
C ILE A 310 -9.03 24.78 6.66
N ARG A 311 -9.76 24.61 5.55
CA ARG A 311 -10.27 23.31 5.11
C ARG A 311 -9.15 22.28 4.97
N GLY A 312 -8.06 22.64 4.28
CA GLY A 312 -6.90 21.77 4.11
C GLY A 312 -6.25 21.39 5.44
N LYS A 313 -6.10 22.37 6.35
CA LYS A 313 -5.53 22.13 7.68
C LYS A 313 -6.40 21.22 8.54
N ILE A 314 -7.72 21.40 8.54
CA ILE A 314 -8.66 20.55 9.30
C ILE A 314 -8.67 19.13 8.72
N ASN A 315 -8.76 18.99 7.41
CA ASN A 315 -8.68 17.69 6.76
C ASN A 315 -7.37 16.96 7.08
N HIS A 316 -6.24 17.68 7.12
CA HIS A 316 -4.97 17.11 7.56
C HIS A 316 -4.99 16.64 9.02
N ILE A 317 -5.63 17.38 9.93
CA ILE A 317 -5.83 16.95 11.33
C ILE A 317 -6.61 15.64 11.37
N GLY A 318 -7.72 15.54 10.64
CA GLY A 318 -8.51 14.31 10.53
C GLY A 318 -7.74 13.15 9.92
N HIS A 319 -6.93 13.42 8.89
CA HIS A 319 -6.08 12.41 8.25
C HIS A 319 -5.01 11.84 9.21
N VAL A 320 -4.40 12.69 10.05
CA VAL A 320 -3.35 12.27 10.99
C VAL A 320 -3.91 11.66 12.26
N LYS A 321 -4.94 12.26 12.85
CA LYS A 321 -5.47 11.87 14.17
C LYS A 321 -6.62 10.86 14.10
N GLY A 322 -7.19 10.67 12.91
CA GLY A 322 -8.45 9.97 12.69
C GLY A 322 -9.65 10.93 12.62
N TYR A 323 -10.60 10.59 11.78
CA TYR A 323 -11.80 11.41 11.56
C TYR A 323 -12.83 11.35 12.71
N ASN A 324 -12.61 10.46 13.68
CA ASN A 324 -13.38 10.39 14.94
C ASN A 324 -12.70 11.15 16.10
N ASP A 325 -11.51 11.73 15.89
CA ASP A 325 -10.81 12.48 16.95
C ASP A 325 -11.65 13.70 17.40
N PRO A 326 -11.86 13.90 18.71
CA PRO A 326 -12.68 14.99 19.22
C PRO A 326 -12.21 16.38 18.78
N VAL A 327 -10.89 16.59 18.64
CA VAL A 327 -10.33 17.86 18.17
C VAL A 327 -10.69 18.09 16.71
N PHE A 328 -10.56 17.07 15.87
CA PHE A 328 -10.99 17.14 14.46
C PHE A 328 -12.47 17.47 14.36
N LEU A 329 -13.33 16.72 15.06
CA LEU A 329 -14.79 16.91 15.01
C LEU A 329 -15.20 18.31 15.46
N THR A 330 -14.60 18.83 16.54
CA THR A 330 -14.87 20.19 17.03
C THR A 330 -14.51 21.25 16.00
N LEU A 331 -13.32 21.15 15.38
CA LEU A 331 -12.86 22.11 14.38
C LEU A 331 -13.67 22.02 13.09
N ALA A 332 -14.01 20.81 12.67
CA ALA A 332 -14.79 20.58 11.46
C ALA A 332 -16.24 21.05 11.58
N LYS A 333 -16.89 20.83 12.73
CA LYS A 333 -18.24 21.39 13.04
C LYS A 333 -18.22 22.92 13.07
N LYS A 334 -17.19 23.52 13.69
CA LYS A 334 -17.05 24.98 13.70
C LYS A 334 -16.84 25.53 12.29
N LEU A 335 -16.01 24.89 11.46
CA LEU A 335 -15.86 25.27 10.06
C LEU A 335 -17.19 25.14 9.30
N GLN A 336 -17.94 24.06 9.51
CA GLN A 336 -19.22 23.82 8.85
C GLN A 336 -20.26 24.91 9.19
N SER A 337 -20.25 25.44 10.44
CA SER A 337 -21.12 26.56 10.83
C SER A 337 -20.76 27.88 10.15
N LEU A 338 -19.47 28.07 9.80
CA LEU A 338 -18.98 29.29 9.13
C LEU A 338 -19.03 29.20 7.61
N ASP A 339 -18.92 27.98 7.09
CA ASP A 339 -18.85 27.69 5.67
C ASP A 339 -19.82 26.58 5.29
N PRO A 340 -21.05 26.92 4.85
CA PRO A 340 -22.05 25.92 4.47
C PRO A 340 -21.64 25.00 3.28
N THR A 341 -20.60 25.39 2.54
CA THR A 341 -20.09 24.56 1.45
C THR A 341 -19.11 23.48 1.93
N TYR A 342 -18.67 23.56 3.19
CA TYR A 342 -17.86 22.50 3.81
C TYR A 342 -18.78 21.40 4.34
N ARG A 343 -18.64 20.20 3.79
CA ARG A 343 -19.39 19.01 4.25
C ARG A 343 -18.46 18.04 4.94
N LEU A 344 -18.84 17.62 6.13
CA LEU A 344 -18.21 16.49 6.81
C LEU A 344 -18.50 15.20 6.04
N ASP A 345 -17.47 14.43 5.77
CA ASP A 345 -17.63 13.09 5.20
C ASP A 345 -18.00 12.11 6.32
N GLU A 346 -19.29 11.92 6.52
CA GLU A 346 -19.84 11.03 7.57
C GLU A 346 -19.32 9.60 7.41
N ARG A 347 -19.06 9.14 6.18
CA ARG A 347 -18.50 7.82 5.91
C ARG A 347 -17.10 7.67 6.51
N LYS A 348 -16.25 8.69 6.41
CA LYS A 348 -14.93 8.68 7.04
C LYS A 348 -15.01 8.67 8.56
N ILE A 349 -15.97 9.37 9.13
CA ILE A 349 -16.20 9.40 10.58
C ILE A 349 -16.66 8.03 11.05
N LEU A 350 -17.66 7.46 10.41
CA LEU A 350 -18.19 6.14 10.76
C LEU A 350 -17.12 5.03 10.69
N ARG A 351 -16.29 5.05 9.65
CA ARG A 351 -15.16 4.09 9.51
C ARG A 351 -14.12 4.20 10.62
N SER A 352 -13.83 5.41 11.07
CA SER A 352 -12.85 5.64 12.12
C SER A 352 -13.36 5.33 13.54
N LEU A 353 -14.65 5.03 13.69
CA LEU A 353 -15.24 4.65 15.00
C LEU A 353 -14.89 3.21 15.39
N THR A 354 -14.57 2.35 14.44
CA THR A 354 -14.22 0.96 14.72
C THR A 354 -13.16 0.45 13.75
N ASP A 355 -12.14 -0.21 14.28
CA ASP A 355 -11.15 -0.96 13.47
C ASP A 355 -11.69 -2.34 13.05
N GLU A 356 -12.95 -2.65 13.38
CA GLU A 356 -13.60 -3.92 13.11
C GLU A 356 -14.23 -3.90 11.71
N ILE A 357 -13.89 -4.91 10.91
CA ILE A 357 -14.42 -5.13 9.57
C ILE A 357 -15.41 -6.30 9.64
N HIS A 358 -16.64 -6.08 9.21
CA HIS A 358 -17.63 -7.14 9.10
C HIS A 358 -17.45 -7.90 7.77
N VAL A 359 -17.27 -9.19 7.85
CA VAL A 359 -17.14 -10.06 6.68
C VAL A 359 -18.32 -11.02 6.62
N TYR A 360 -19.09 -10.95 5.55
CA TYR A 360 -20.15 -11.90 5.23
C TYR A 360 -19.67 -12.83 4.12
N ALA A 361 -19.95 -14.13 4.23
CA ALA A 361 -19.68 -15.11 3.19
C ALA A 361 -20.97 -15.86 2.82
N GLU A 362 -20.94 -16.65 1.75
CA GLU A 362 -22.11 -17.33 1.23
C GLU A 362 -22.67 -18.38 2.19
N GLY A 363 -21.76 -19.04 2.93
CA GLY A 363 -22.10 -20.08 3.89
C GLY A 363 -21.32 -19.99 5.20
N ILE A 364 -21.79 -20.74 6.19
CA ILE A 364 -21.15 -20.86 7.51
C ILE A 364 -19.77 -21.55 7.41
N THR A 365 -19.62 -22.46 6.45
CA THR A 365 -18.37 -23.18 6.17
C THR A 365 -17.29 -22.23 5.70
N ASP A 366 -17.63 -21.28 4.82
CA ASP A 366 -16.71 -20.31 4.26
C ASP A 366 -16.15 -19.40 5.36
N CYS A 367 -17.01 -18.96 6.27
CA CYS A 367 -16.58 -18.21 7.44
C CYS A 367 -15.58 -19.00 8.30
N LYS A 368 -15.80 -20.31 8.50
CA LYS A 368 -14.88 -21.18 9.25
C LYS A 368 -13.51 -21.28 8.57
N HIS A 369 -13.48 -21.46 7.25
CA HIS A 369 -12.25 -21.51 6.46
C HIS A 369 -11.47 -20.20 6.56
N LEU A 370 -12.14 -19.07 6.31
CA LEU A 370 -11.53 -17.75 6.37
C LEU A 370 -11.01 -17.40 7.78
N GLU A 371 -11.80 -17.70 8.82
CA GLU A 371 -11.38 -17.43 10.20
C GLU A 371 -10.15 -18.25 10.60
N THR A 372 -10.12 -19.53 10.22
CA THR A 372 -8.99 -20.43 10.52
C THR A 372 -7.74 -20.01 9.76
N ALA A 373 -7.88 -19.66 8.48
CA ALA A 373 -6.78 -19.13 7.66
C ALA A 373 -6.23 -17.81 8.23
N LEU A 374 -7.08 -16.90 8.71
CA LEU A 374 -6.63 -15.66 9.35
C LEU A 374 -5.84 -15.93 10.64
N LYS A 375 -6.30 -16.88 11.48
CA LYS A 375 -5.57 -17.30 12.69
C LYS A 375 -4.18 -17.84 12.34
N PHE A 376 -4.08 -18.65 11.30
CA PHE A 376 -2.83 -19.20 10.79
C PHE A 376 -1.85 -18.09 10.34
N PHE A 377 -2.30 -17.10 9.59
CA PHE A 377 -1.47 -15.98 9.15
C PHE A 377 -1.06 -15.07 10.32
N LYS A 378 -1.99 -14.79 11.26
CA LYS A 378 -1.67 -13.98 12.45
C LYS A 378 -0.60 -14.62 13.33
N ALA A 379 -0.63 -15.95 13.50
CA ALA A 379 0.40 -16.69 14.23
C ALA A 379 1.79 -16.56 13.59
N ARG A 380 1.86 -16.26 12.28
CA ARG A 380 3.10 -16.02 11.52
C ARG A 380 3.47 -14.54 11.38
N GLY A 381 2.77 -13.65 12.10
CA GLY A 381 3.02 -12.21 12.07
C GLY A 381 2.46 -11.50 10.83
N GLU A 382 1.62 -12.17 10.03
CA GLU A 382 0.97 -11.60 8.85
C GLU A 382 -0.46 -11.17 9.19
N PHE A 383 -0.95 -10.12 8.53
CA PHE A 383 -2.32 -9.58 8.71
C PHE A 383 -2.70 -9.30 10.18
N THR A 384 -1.73 -9.07 11.06
CA THR A 384 -1.94 -8.86 12.50
C THR A 384 -2.86 -7.69 12.82
N ASN A 385 -2.90 -6.68 11.95
CA ASN A 385 -3.73 -5.49 12.10
C ASN A 385 -5.16 -5.65 11.58
N LEU A 386 -5.51 -6.78 10.95
CA LEU A 386 -6.87 -7.05 10.52
C LEU A 386 -7.73 -7.52 11.69
N ASN A 387 -8.76 -6.75 12.02
CA ASN A 387 -9.79 -7.14 12.99
C ASN A 387 -11.06 -7.48 12.22
N LEU A 388 -11.20 -8.76 11.83
CA LEU A 388 -12.34 -9.26 11.06
C LEU A 388 -13.37 -9.92 11.98
N ASN A 389 -14.63 -9.54 11.82
CA ASN A 389 -15.78 -10.19 12.45
C ASN A 389 -16.58 -10.91 11.36
N PHE A 390 -16.44 -12.23 11.33
CA PHE A 390 -17.14 -13.08 10.37
C PHE A 390 -18.59 -13.27 10.77
N ARG A 391 -19.50 -13.02 9.85
CA ARG A 391 -20.94 -13.07 10.04
C ARG A 391 -21.60 -13.95 8.98
N ASN A 392 -22.56 -14.70 9.40
CA ASN A 392 -23.29 -15.60 8.52
C ASN A 392 -24.60 -14.98 8.04
N THR A 393 -24.98 -15.27 6.82
CA THR A 393 -26.34 -15.09 6.35
C THR A 393 -27.28 -16.10 6.99
N ARG A 394 -28.56 -15.75 7.20
CA ARG A 394 -29.55 -16.69 7.75
C ARG A 394 -29.78 -17.91 6.85
N LYS A 395 -29.63 -17.73 5.55
CA LYS A 395 -29.73 -18.78 4.51
C LYS A 395 -28.45 -18.71 3.67
N PRO A 396 -27.87 -19.84 3.27
CA PRO A 396 -26.69 -19.87 2.40
C PRO A 396 -27.05 -19.53 0.96
N GLY A 397 -26.04 -19.12 0.20
CA GLY A 397 -26.06 -18.97 -1.24
C GLY A 397 -25.75 -17.56 -1.75
N SER A 398 -25.19 -17.53 -2.94
CA SER A 398 -24.71 -16.32 -3.64
C SER A 398 -25.80 -15.25 -3.82
N SER A 399 -27.01 -15.65 -4.22
CA SER A 399 -28.15 -14.75 -4.41
C SER A 399 -28.62 -14.10 -3.11
N VAL A 400 -28.58 -14.82 -1.98
CA VAL A 400 -28.93 -14.28 -0.66
C VAL A 400 -27.87 -13.28 -0.19
N LEU A 401 -26.60 -13.61 -0.39
CA LEU A 401 -25.50 -12.70 -0.04
C LEU A 401 -25.51 -11.44 -0.90
N LYS A 402 -25.84 -11.57 -2.20
CA LYS A 402 -26.03 -10.43 -3.11
C LYS A 402 -27.15 -9.51 -2.62
N ALA A 403 -28.31 -10.03 -2.33
CA ALA A 403 -29.44 -9.26 -1.81
C ALA A 403 -29.08 -8.55 -0.47
N LEU A 404 -28.33 -9.21 0.40
CA LEU A 404 -27.81 -8.62 1.63
C LEU A 404 -26.84 -7.46 1.35
N CYS A 405 -25.91 -7.65 0.41
CA CYS A 405 -24.93 -6.63 0.00
C CYS A 405 -25.64 -5.37 -0.53
N GLU A 406 -26.63 -5.56 -1.40
CA GLU A 406 -27.46 -4.50 -1.96
C GLU A 406 -28.23 -3.77 -0.85
N HIS A 407 -28.92 -4.49 0.02
CA HIS A 407 -29.67 -3.92 1.15
C HIS A 407 -28.77 -3.14 2.12
N LEU A 408 -27.60 -3.67 2.48
CA LEU A 408 -26.65 -2.97 3.36
C LEU A 408 -26.09 -1.71 2.71
N SER A 409 -26.03 -1.66 1.38
CA SER A 409 -25.55 -0.50 0.63
C SER A 409 -26.56 0.67 0.55
N GLU A 410 -27.81 0.47 0.91
CA GLU A 410 -28.84 1.51 0.91
C GLU A 410 -28.62 2.58 1.99
N ALA A 411 -27.93 2.23 3.09
CA ALA A 411 -27.65 3.14 4.20
C ALA A 411 -26.18 3.02 4.68
N PRO A 412 -25.59 4.12 5.21
CA PRO A 412 -24.23 4.12 5.73
C PRO A 412 -24.03 3.09 6.85
N GLN A 413 -23.12 2.14 6.65
CA GLN A 413 -22.75 1.15 7.66
C GLN A 413 -21.71 1.72 8.62
N LYS A 414 -21.88 1.41 9.92
CA LYS A 414 -20.94 1.80 10.98
C LYS A 414 -19.56 1.16 10.78
N HIS A 415 -19.54 -0.09 10.37
CA HIS A 415 -18.32 -0.89 10.12
C HIS A 415 -18.11 -1.01 8.61
N LEU A 416 -16.85 -1.10 8.20
CA LEU A 416 -16.55 -1.55 6.85
C LEU A 416 -17.10 -2.96 6.69
N THR A 417 -17.95 -3.17 5.71
CA THR A 417 -18.65 -4.42 5.47
C THR A 417 -18.22 -4.99 4.12
N ILE A 418 -17.77 -6.23 4.12
CA ILE A 418 -17.29 -6.92 2.92
C ILE A 418 -18.07 -8.22 2.75
N CYS A 419 -18.76 -8.36 1.62
CA CYS A 419 -19.45 -9.59 1.22
C CYS A 419 -18.51 -10.38 0.31
N VAL A 420 -18.06 -11.56 0.77
CA VAL A 420 -17.11 -12.42 0.06
C VAL A 420 -17.89 -13.52 -0.67
N PHE A 421 -17.72 -13.57 -1.97
CA PHE A 421 -18.41 -14.50 -2.86
C PHE A 421 -17.44 -15.54 -3.43
N ASP A 422 -17.95 -16.74 -3.66
CA ASP A 422 -17.27 -17.72 -4.49
C ASP A 422 -17.14 -17.25 -5.94
N ARG A 423 -16.24 -17.85 -6.67
CA ARG A 423 -15.98 -17.55 -8.08
C ARG A 423 -16.53 -18.64 -8.99
N ASP A 424 -17.69 -19.17 -8.67
CA ASP A 424 -18.28 -20.32 -9.36
C ASP A 424 -19.45 -19.97 -10.29
N GLU A 425 -20.04 -18.77 -10.14
CA GLU A 425 -21.13 -18.27 -10.95
C GLU A 425 -20.73 -17.04 -11.77
N ARG A 426 -20.68 -17.16 -13.11
CA ARG A 426 -20.33 -16.04 -14.02
C ARG A 426 -21.18 -14.77 -13.82
N PRO A 427 -22.51 -14.83 -13.61
CA PRO A 427 -23.30 -13.63 -13.33
C PRO A 427 -22.84 -12.91 -12.07
N ILE A 428 -22.57 -13.64 -10.98
CA ILE A 428 -22.08 -13.09 -9.72
C ILE A 428 -20.71 -12.44 -9.90
N ILE A 429 -19.79 -13.09 -10.62
CA ILE A 429 -18.46 -12.54 -10.93
C ILE A 429 -18.60 -11.19 -11.67
N SER A 430 -19.49 -11.11 -12.64
CA SER A 430 -19.72 -9.90 -13.43
C SER A 430 -20.36 -8.76 -12.62
N GLU A 431 -21.31 -9.09 -11.76
CA GLU A 431 -22.09 -8.09 -11.02
C GLU A 431 -21.42 -7.65 -9.72
N MET A 432 -20.76 -8.57 -9.02
CA MET A 432 -20.15 -8.33 -7.71
C MET A 432 -18.64 -8.13 -7.76
N GLY A 433 -17.98 -8.54 -8.86
CA GLY A 433 -16.57 -8.27 -9.10
C GLY A 433 -16.32 -6.88 -9.66
N GLY A 434 -15.07 -6.44 -9.63
CA GLY A 434 -14.60 -5.16 -10.18
C GLY A 434 -13.38 -5.33 -11.09
N SER A 435 -13.10 -4.34 -11.93
CA SER A 435 -11.89 -4.28 -12.74
C SER A 435 -11.10 -3.00 -12.35
N PRO A 436 -9.78 -3.07 -12.11
CA PRO A 436 -8.89 -4.23 -12.29
C PRO A 436 -8.80 -5.21 -11.09
N GLY A 437 -9.58 -5.03 -10.02
CA GLY A 437 -9.59 -5.91 -8.85
C GLY A 437 -10.76 -6.88 -8.82
N ASN A 438 -10.77 -7.82 -7.86
CA ASN A 438 -11.89 -8.75 -7.69
C ASN A 438 -12.98 -8.17 -6.76
N TYR A 439 -12.98 -6.89 -6.47
CA TYR A 439 -13.93 -6.25 -5.56
C TYR A 439 -14.60 -5.03 -6.16
N ARG A 440 -15.81 -4.74 -5.69
CA ARG A 440 -16.60 -3.56 -6.09
C ARG A 440 -17.03 -2.77 -4.85
N ASP A 441 -16.98 -1.44 -4.97
CA ASP A 441 -17.55 -0.51 -3.99
C ASP A 441 -19.04 -0.27 -4.28
N HIS A 442 -19.91 -0.69 -3.38
CA HIS A 442 -21.37 -0.46 -3.43
C HIS A 442 -21.77 0.82 -2.67
N THR A 443 -20.83 1.66 -2.30
CA THR A 443 -21.04 2.84 -1.44
C THR A 443 -21.32 2.48 0.02
N ASN A 444 -21.57 3.50 0.87
CA ASN A 444 -22.04 3.34 2.25
C ASN A 444 -21.26 2.35 3.14
N ASN A 445 -19.95 2.18 2.92
CA ASN A 445 -19.06 1.23 3.60
C ASN A 445 -19.31 -0.23 3.26
N VAL A 446 -19.93 -0.54 2.13
CA VAL A 446 -20.22 -1.90 1.69
C VAL A 446 -19.45 -2.24 0.43
N PHE A 447 -18.81 -3.40 0.44
CA PHE A 447 -18.04 -3.96 -0.66
C PHE A 447 -18.46 -5.39 -0.93
N SER A 448 -18.37 -5.77 -2.19
CA SER A 448 -18.30 -7.17 -2.58
C SER A 448 -16.88 -7.53 -2.97
N LEU A 449 -16.47 -8.74 -2.67
CA LEU A 449 -15.18 -9.32 -3.00
C LEU A 449 -15.40 -10.74 -3.55
N ILE A 450 -15.01 -10.96 -4.79
CA ILE A 450 -14.94 -12.31 -5.38
C ILE A 450 -13.61 -12.91 -4.98
N ILE A 451 -13.57 -14.16 -4.51
CA ILE A 451 -12.31 -14.80 -4.13
C ILE A 451 -11.32 -14.79 -5.29
N PRO A 452 -10.05 -14.38 -5.07
CA PRO A 452 -9.02 -14.41 -6.09
C PRO A 452 -8.58 -15.85 -6.37
N VAL A 453 -8.24 -16.12 -7.62
CA VAL A 453 -7.70 -17.42 -8.04
C VAL A 453 -6.26 -17.55 -7.53
N PRO A 454 -5.91 -18.61 -6.80
CA PRO A 454 -4.53 -18.88 -6.40
C PRO A 454 -3.65 -19.23 -7.61
N ASP A 455 -2.34 -18.90 -7.55
CA ASP A 455 -1.39 -19.13 -8.64
C ASP A 455 -1.24 -20.61 -9.06
N PHE A 456 -1.66 -21.55 -8.20
CA PHE A 456 -1.59 -22.99 -8.46
C PHE A 456 -2.88 -23.57 -9.06
N ARG A 457 -3.85 -22.71 -9.41
CA ARG A 457 -5.11 -23.11 -10.07
C ARG A 457 -5.15 -22.64 -11.51
N ASP A 458 -5.39 -23.57 -12.43
CA ASP A 458 -5.56 -23.27 -13.87
C ASP A 458 -6.96 -22.74 -14.20
N SER A 459 -7.98 -23.18 -13.44
CA SER A 459 -9.37 -22.75 -13.64
C SER A 459 -9.64 -21.41 -12.98
N ASP A 460 -10.35 -20.52 -13.69
CA ASP A 460 -10.86 -19.25 -13.17
C ASP A 460 -12.21 -19.40 -12.43
N ILE A 461 -12.82 -20.58 -12.47
CA ILE A 461 -14.08 -20.92 -11.81
C ILE A 461 -13.76 -21.79 -10.60
N ILE A 462 -13.87 -21.22 -9.40
CA ILE A 462 -13.46 -21.84 -8.13
C ILE A 462 -14.45 -21.52 -7.01
N CYS A 463 -14.59 -22.42 -6.04
CA CYS A 463 -15.21 -22.16 -4.73
C CYS A 463 -14.13 -22.10 -3.65
N ILE A 464 -14.52 -21.75 -2.44
CA ILE A 464 -13.58 -21.50 -1.33
C ILE A 464 -12.67 -22.69 -1.01
N GLU A 465 -13.15 -23.92 -1.20
CA GLU A 465 -12.36 -25.12 -0.98
C GLU A 465 -11.17 -25.23 -1.94
N HIS A 466 -11.28 -24.65 -3.14
CA HIS A 466 -10.16 -24.61 -4.10
C HIS A 466 -9.01 -23.66 -3.70
N LEU A 467 -9.15 -22.93 -2.58
CA LEU A 467 -8.04 -22.20 -1.98
C LEU A 467 -7.04 -23.13 -1.25
N TYR A 468 -7.40 -24.38 -1.02
CA TYR A 468 -6.46 -25.43 -0.64
C TYR A 468 -5.85 -26.05 -1.88
N ASN A 469 -4.62 -26.55 -1.79
CA ASN A 469 -4.03 -27.33 -2.88
C ASN A 469 -4.66 -28.75 -2.93
N ASP A 470 -4.50 -29.46 -4.04
CA ASP A 470 -5.16 -30.76 -4.25
C ASP A 470 -4.73 -31.81 -3.25
N SER A 471 -3.46 -31.80 -2.83
CA SER A 471 -2.97 -32.74 -1.81
C SER A 471 -3.65 -32.56 -0.45
N GLN A 472 -4.24 -31.40 -0.19
CA GLN A 472 -4.96 -31.09 1.04
C GLN A 472 -6.47 -31.22 0.88
N LEU A 473 -6.97 -30.84 -0.31
CA LEU A 473 -8.39 -30.93 -0.64
C LEU A 473 -8.89 -32.38 -0.61
N TYR A 474 -8.05 -33.31 -1.04
CA TYR A 474 -8.41 -34.73 -1.16
C TYR A 474 -7.90 -35.61 0.00
N ILE A 475 -7.51 -35.01 1.13
CA ILE A 475 -7.15 -35.79 2.32
C ILE A 475 -8.35 -36.62 2.79
N PRO A 476 -8.23 -37.94 2.90
CA PRO A 476 -9.29 -38.76 3.45
C PRO A 476 -9.38 -38.63 4.98
N ASP A 477 -10.59 -38.66 5.50
CA ASP A 477 -10.80 -38.75 6.94
C ASP A 477 -10.53 -40.19 7.48
N ASN A 478 -10.67 -40.36 8.77
CA ASN A 478 -10.46 -41.68 9.43
C ASN A 478 -11.43 -42.79 8.97
N GLN A 479 -12.45 -42.45 8.18
CA GLN A 479 -13.41 -43.38 7.57
C GLN A 479 -13.14 -43.56 6.06
N GLY A 480 -12.06 -42.99 5.53
CA GLY A 480 -11.71 -43.04 4.12
C GLY A 480 -12.55 -42.11 3.22
N ARG A 481 -13.33 -41.19 3.80
CA ARG A 481 -14.14 -40.22 3.04
C ARG A 481 -13.33 -38.98 2.73
N ARG A 482 -13.46 -38.46 1.52
CA ARG A 482 -12.81 -37.21 1.08
C ARG A 482 -13.75 -36.33 0.24
N LEU A 483 -13.33 -35.11 -0.04
CA LEU A 483 -13.95 -34.30 -1.06
C LEU A 483 -13.55 -34.82 -2.46
N TYR A 484 -14.42 -34.64 -3.43
CA TYR A 484 -14.17 -34.99 -4.83
C TYR A 484 -14.42 -33.78 -5.70
N SER A 485 -13.56 -33.53 -6.71
CA SER A 485 -13.83 -32.51 -7.71
C SER A 485 -14.68 -33.07 -8.85
N LYS A 486 -15.44 -32.19 -9.49
CA LYS A 486 -16.23 -32.55 -10.69
C LYS A 486 -15.36 -33.14 -11.79
N GLU A 487 -14.11 -32.71 -11.92
CA GLU A 487 -13.17 -33.12 -12.94
C GLU A 487 -12.70 -34.56 -12.80
N GLU A 488 -12.86 -35.14 -11.61
CA GLU A 488 -12.52 -36.54 -11.35
C GLU A 488 -13.54 -37.53 -11.93
N PHE A 489 -14.69 -37.04 -12.38
CA PHE A 489 -15.77 -37.86 -12.95
C PHE A 489 -15.95 -37.60 -14.44
N ASP A 490 -16.41 -38.63 -15.17
CA ASP A 490 -16.80 -38.50 -16.57
C ASP A 490 -18.23 -37.97 -16.70
N SER A 491 -18.73 -37.82 -17.96
CA SER A 491 -20.06 -37.32 -18.23
C SER A 491 -21.20 -38.24 -17.75
N LEU A 492 -20.90 -39.50 -17.44
CA LEU A 492 -21.82 -40.50 -16.94
C LEU A 492 -21.81 -40.59 -15.40
N GLY A 493 -20.88 -39.88 -14.75
CA GLY A 493 -20.74 -39.90 -13.30
C GLY A 493 -19.82 -41.02 -12.80
N CYS A 494 -19.06 -41.69 -13.66
CA CYS A 494 -18.08 -42.67 -13.26
C CYS A 494 -16.75 -41.97 -12.89
N PHE A 495 -16.13 -42.40 -11.81
CA PHE A 495 -14.84 -41.87 -11.37
C PHE A 495 -13.71 -42.33 -12.31
N LYS A 496 -12.91 -41.41 -12.79
CA LYS A 496 -11.87 -41.69 -13.78
C LYS A 496 -10.71 -42.54 -13.26
N GLY A 497 -10.48 -42.56 -11.93
CA GLY A 497 -9.40 -43.33 -11.33
C GLY A 497 -9.79 -44.78 -10.99
N GLU A 498 -10.94 -44.98 -10.35
CA GLU A 498 -11.39 -46.29 -9.85
C GLU A 498 -12.82 -46.56 -10.31
N ALA A 499 -12.99 -47.58 -11.13
CA ALA A 499 -14.26 -47.87 -11.84
C ALA A 499 -15.47 -48.22 -10.95
N HIS A 500 -15.25 -48.44 -9.63
CA HIS A 500 -16.31 -48.79 -8.69
C HIS A 500 -16.95 -47.57 -8.01
N LEU A 501 -16.41 -46.37 -8.18
CA LEU A 501 -16.99 -45.14 -7.63
C LEU A 501 -17.91 -44.49 -8.65
N PHE A 502 -19.10 -44.14 -8.23
CA PHE A 502 -20.12 -43.48 -9.04
C PHE A 502 -20.71 -42.28 -8.30
N CYS A 503 -20.88 -41.16 -9.02
CA CYS A 503 -21.51 -39.95 -8.50
C CYS A 503 -22.75 -39.59 -9.30
N ARG A 504 -23.87 -39.39 -8.63
CA ARG A 504 -25.05 -38.78 -9.25
C ARG A 504 -24.82 -37.29 -9.39
N MET A 505 -24.34 -36.89 -10.55
CA MET A 505 -23.82 -35.55 -10.79
C MET A 505 -24.86 -34.46 -10.58
N ASN A 506 -24.53 -33.47 -9.78
CA ASN A 506 -25.14 -32.14 -9.81
C ASN A 506 -24.31 -31.25 -10.75
N LYS A 507 -24.87 -30.85 -11.88
CA LYS A 507 -24.16 -30.06 -12.92
C LYS A 507 -23.62 -28.69 -12.42
N GLN A 508 -24.16 -28.18 -11.31
CA GLN A 508 -23.79 -26.86 -10.76
C GLN A 508 -22.68 -26.94 -9.71
N SER A 509 -22.46 -28.09 -9.08
CA SER A 509 -21.44 -28.22 -8.04
C SER A 509 -20.04 -28.44 -8.63
N LEU A 510 -19.04 -27.70 -8.12
CA LEU A 510 -17.63 -27.90 -8.45
C LEU A 510 -16.98 -28.99 -7.57
N ILE A 511 -17.45 -29.11 -6.34
CA ILE A 511 -17.00 -30.10 -5.35
C ILE A 511 -18.18 -30.98 -4.97
N TYR A 512 -17.97 -32.30 -5.04
CA TYR A 512 -18.92 -33.30 -4.56
C TYR A 512 -18.57 -33.69 -3.13
N ASP A 513 -19.45 -33.35 -2.22
CA ASP A 513 -19.37 -33.58 -0.78
C ASP A 513 -20.46 -34.57 -0.28
N ASP A 514 -21.25 -35.09 -1.20
CA ASP A 514 -22.28 -36.11 -0.99
C ASP A 514 -22.50 -36.93 -2.28
N ASN A 515 -23.18 -38.06 -2.15
CA ASN A 515 -23.61 -38.90 -3.27
C ASN A 515 -22.48 -39.46 -4.17
N VAL A 516 -21.27 -39.62 -3.63
CA VAL A 516 -20.22 -40.44 -4.25
C VAL A 516 -20.30 -41.83 -3.65
N ILE A 517 -20.85 -42.76 -4.39
CA ILE A 517 -21.16 -44.12 -3.91
C ILE A 517 -20.08 -45.08 -4.36
N ASP A 518 -19.48 -45.77 -3.42
CA ASP A 518 -18.72 -46.99 -3.70
C ASP A 518 -19.71 -48.13 -4.00
N MET A 519 -19.70 -48.59 -5.22
CA MET A 519 -20.64 -49.60 -5.70
C MET A 519 -20.34 -51.01 -5.16
N VAL A 520 -19.10 -51.24 -4.69
CA VAL A 520 -18.67 -52.49 -4.05
C VAL A 520 -19.10 -52.49 -2.59
N GLU A 521 -18.72 -51.45 -1.84
CA GLU A 521 -19.04 -51.37 -0.41
C GLU A 521 -20.44 -50.81 -0.14
N ARG A 522 -21.14 -50.35 -1.17
CA ARG A 522 -22.50 -49.77 -1.10
C ARG A 522 -22.63 -48.64 -0.09
N ARG A 523 -21.59 -47.84 0.09
CA ARG A 523 -21.58 -46.69 1.00
C ARG A 523 -21.20 -45.41 0.32
N ASN A 524 -21.63 -44.29 0.89
CA ASN A 524 -21.19 -42.97 0.47
C ASN A 524 -19.76 -42.69 0.99
N VAL A 525 -18.84 -42.42 0.10
CA VAL A 525 -17.43 -42.13 0.41
C VAL A 525 -17.08 -40.64 0.29
N ALA A 526 -18.07 -39.77 -0.01
CA ALA A 526 -17.89 -38.34 0.00
C ALA A 526 -17.86 -37.82 1.45
N LEU A 527 -16.95 -36.88 1.71
CA LEU A 527 -16.87 -36.15 2.96
C LEU A 527 -17.71 -34.87 2.88
N PRO A 528 -18.73 -34.69 3.73
CA PRO A 528 -19.50 -33.45 3.71
C PRO A 528 -18.67 -32.22 3.97
N LYS A 529 -18.89 -31.11 3.20
CA LYS A 529 -18.16 -29.84 3.34
C LYS A 529 -18.14 -29.30 4.77
N ASN A 530 -19.24 -29.42 5.49
CA ASN A 530 -19.30 -29.00 6.90
C ASN A 530 -18.35 -29.79 7.79
N LYS A 531 -18.22 -31.12 7.56
CA LYS A 531 -17.25 -31.96 8.27
C LYS A 531 -15.83 -31.66 7.90
N PHE A 532 -15.55 -31.42 6.60
CA PHE A 532 -14.25 -30.96 6.15
C PHE A 532 -13.86 -29.65 6.85
N ALA A 533 -14.76 -28.64 6.87
CA ALA A 533 -14.52 -27.40 7.59
C ALA A 533 -14.28 -27.62 9.11
N ASP A 534 -15.01 -28.52 9.76
CA ASP A 534 -14.81 -28.84 11.16
C ASP A 534 -13.43 -29.48 11.42
N TYR A 535 -12.97 -30.38 10.54
CA TYR A 535 -11.62 -30.94 10.61
C TYR A 535 -10.53 -29.88 10.44
N ILE A 536 -10.71 -28.95 9.48
CA ILE A 536 -9.80 -27.81 9.29
C ILE A 536 -9.73 -26.93 10.55
N VAL A 537 -10.87 -26.62 11.17
CA VAL A 537 -10.93 -25.83 12.42
C VAL A 537 -10.27 -26.54 13.59
N SER A 538 -10.50 -27.84 13.73
CA SER A 538 -9.94 -28.61 14.83
C SER A 538 -8.43 -28.89 14.70
N GLY A 539 -7.91 -28.91 13.46
CA GLY A 539 -6.54 -29.30 13.18
C GLY A 539 -6.18 -30.72 13.60
N ALA A 540 -7.18 -31.60 13.78
CA ALA A 540 -6.97 -32.99 14.18
C ALA A 540 -6.41 -33.82 13.01
N PRO A 541 -5.55 -34.83 13.28
CA PRO A 541 -5.10 -35.73 12.21
C PRO A 541 -6.29 -36.38 11.48
N PRO A 542 -6.19 -36.51 10.14
CA PRO A 542 -5.06 -36.21 9.25
C PRO A 542 -4.91 -34.73 8.81
N PHE A 543 -5.76 -33.81 9.29
CA PHE A 543 -5.82 -32.39 8.89
C PHE A 543 -4.93 -31.47 9.75
N SER A 544 -3.90 -31.98 10.43
CA SER A 544 -3.06 -31.19 11.35
C SER A 544 -2.05 -30.25 10.69
N ASN A 545 -1.68 -30.49 9.42
CA ASN A 545 -0.65 -29.74 8.71
C ASN A 545 -1.19 -29.10 7.43
N ILE A 546 -2.21 -28.26 7.58
CA ILE A 546 -2.84 -27.57 6.44
C ILE A 546 -2.08 -26.30 6.10
N ASP A 547 -1.76 -26.10 4.82
CA ASP A 547 -1.24 -24.86 4.29
C ASP A 547 -2.38 -23.97 3.80
N PHE A 548 -2.44 -22.74 4.32
CA PHE A 548 -3.44 -21.75 3.96
C PHE A 548 -2.92 -20.72 2.95
N SER A 549 -1.81 -20.98 2.25
CA SER A 549 -1.17 -20.01 1.35
C SER A 549 -2.12 -19.47 0.27
N GLY A 550 -3.04 -20.29 -0.25
CA GLY A 550 -4.03 -19.87 -1.24
C GLY A 550 -5.05 -18.84 -0.73
N PHE A 551 -5.26 -18.74 0.59
CA PHE A 551 -6.13 -17.73 1.20
C PHE A 551 -5.47 -16.34 1.29
N ARG A 552 -4.16 -16.24 1.09
CA ARG A 552 -3.40 -14.98 1.21
C ARG A 552 -3.98 -13.89 0.31
N GLY A 553 -4.38 -14.24 -0.91
CA GLY A 553 -4.98 -13.32 -1.88
C GLY A 553 -6.24 -12.64 -1.35
N VAL A 554 -7.11 -13.37 -0.65
CA VAL A 554 -8.35 -12.84 -0.04
C VAL A 554 -8.01 -11.76 0.99
N PHE A 555 -7.11 -12.05 1.94
CA PHE A 555 -6.73 -11.09 2.99
C PHE A 555 -5.94 -9.91 2.44
N SER A 556 -5.13 -10.11 1.40
CA SER A 556 -4.44 -9.01 0.72
C SER A 556 -5.43 -8.02 0.09
N GLN A 557 -6.51 -8.51 -0.52
CA GLN A 557 -7.56 -7.66 -1.07
C GLN A 557 -8.41 -7.00 0.02
N ILE A 558 -8.69 -7.67 1.12
CA ILE A 558 -9.34 -7.05 2.29
C ILE A 558 -8.48 -5.91 2.84
N VAL A 559 -7.14 -6.09 2.95
CA VAL A 559 -6.22 -5.00 3.31
C VAL A 559 -6.26 -3.87 2.30
N GLU A 560 -6.33 -4.18 1.01
CA GLU A 560 -6.43 -3.18 -0.05
C GLU A 560 -7.73 -2.38 0.05
N ILE A 561 -8.87 -3.04 0.23
CA ILE A 561 -10.17 -2.41 0.46
C ILE A 561 -10.11 -1.53 1.71
N ALA A 562 -9.61 -2.02 2.82
CA ALA A 562 -9.47 -1.27 4.07
C ALA A 562 -8.50 -0.08 3.90
N GLY A 563 -7.36 -0.29 3.23
CA GLY A 563 -6.34 0.72 2.96
C GLY A 563 -6.75 1.75 1.90
N PHE A 564 -7.50 1.35 0.87
CA PHE A 564 -8.03 2.24 -0.17
C PHE A 564 -8.98 3.30 0.41
N TYR A 565 -9.68 2.95 1.47
CA TYR A 565 -10.67 3.82 2.13
C TYR A 565 -10.09 4.75 3.19
N GLY A 566 -8.91 4.47 3.72
CA GLY A 566 -8.16 5.44 4.51
C GLY A 566 -7.61 6.62 3.68
N LYS A 567 -7.77 6.60 2.36
CA LYS A 567 -7.11 7.49 1.39
C LYS A 567 -8.02 8.36 0.53
N ARG A 568 -9.32 8.21 0.63
CA ARG A 568 -10.26 9.11 -0.08
C ARG A 568 -10.73 10.29 0.78
#